data_3b5ac923117623ab3b31dc52c41005b3
#
_entry.id   3b5ac923117623ab3b31dc52c41005b3
#
_cell.length_a   1.000
_cell.length_b   1.000
_cell.length_c   1.000
_cell.angle_alpha   90.00
_cell.angle_beta   90.00
_cell.angle_gamma   90.00
#
_symmetry.space_group_name_H-M   'P 1'
#
loop_
_entity.id
_entity.type
_entity.pdbx_description
1 polymer ?
#
loop_
_entity_poly.entity_id
_entity_poly.type
_entity_poly.pdbx_seq_one_letter_code
_entity_poly.pdbx_strand_id
1 'polypeptide(L)'
;ITLIVITLILLVLFRGAMYDDFYKNGKKTDVKIQGLDANYCPQGLDYDKDTNMYFFSGYMTTKEATRIYIYDYNNQSSKLINLANEDSSIFKGHIGGIAVKDNYVYLSNDQEILTINKERLINAENESVVTIDSRLKVNNEASFVFAGQDKLWVGEFYMKGKYETAESNHYTYNGEEFKAIVEGFDYDSTKTNGISETSSVKISIPKKVQGFCITDSGKIALSISYAI
;
A
#
# COMPACT_ATOMS: atom_id res chain seq x y z
N ILE A 1 -28.96 29.05 13.81
CA ILE A 1 -29.23 27.76 13.15
C ILE A 1 -29.06 27.92 11.64
N THR A 2 -29.67 28.92 10.99
CA THR A 2 -29.63 29.14 9.53
C THR A 2 -28.21 29.37 9.01
N LEU A 3 -27.37 30.12 9.71
CA LEU A 3 -25.97 30.40 9.31
C LEU A 3 -25.12 29.11 9.33
N ILE A 4 -25.30 28.27 10.34
CA ILE A 4 -24.59 26.99 10.47
C ILE A 4 -24.96 26.04 9.32
N VAL A 5 -26.25 25.99 8.96
CA VAL A 5 -26.73 25.17 7.84
C VAL A 5 -26.16 25.66 6.51
N ILE A 6 -26.15 26.99 6.28
CA ILE A 6 -25.55 27.58 5.08
C ILE A 6 -24.05 27.31 5.02
N THR A 7 -23.33 27.41 6.15
CA THR A 7 -21.89 27.10 6.19
C THR A 7 -21.63 25.63 5.89
N LEU A 8 -22.43 24.69 6.41
CA LEU A 8 -22.32 23.27 6.11
C LEU A 8 -22.61 22.97 4.63
N ILE A 9 -23.63 23.60 4.04
CA ILE A 9 -23.94 23.45 2.61
C ILE A 9 -22.80 24.00 1.76
N LEU A 10 -22.25 25.16 2.10
CA LEU A 10 -21.09 25.72 1.40
C LEU A 10 -19.86 24.83 1.52
N LEU A 11 -19.57 24.24 2.67
CA LEU A 11 -18.47 23.30 2.87
C LEU A 11 -18.63 22.04 2.01
N VAL A 12 -19.86 21.52 1.87
CA VAL A 12 -20.15 20.37 1.01
C VAL A 12 -19.99 20.73 -0.48
N LEU A 13 -20.47 21.90 -0.89
CA LEU A 13 -20.34 22.38 -2.27
C LEU A 13 -18.88 22.72 -2.63
N PHE A 14 -18.13 23.34 -1.70
CA PHE A 14 -16.70 23.61 -1.88
C PHE A 14 -15.86 22.33 -1.94
N ARG A 15 -16.25 21.28 -1.21
CA ARG A 15 -15.55 20.00 -1.23
C ARG A 15 -15.57 19.37 -2.63
N GLY A 16 -16.69 19.47 -3.35
CA GLY A 16 -16.79 19.03 -4.74
C GLY A 16 -15.87 19.83 -5.68
N ALA A 17 -15.82 21.16 -5.52
CA ALA A 17 -14.97 22.02 -6.34
C ALA A 17 -13.46 21.80 -6.11
N MET A 18 -13.04 21.40 -4.89
CA MET A 18 -11.63 21.10 -4.60
C MET A 18 -11.10 19.86 -5.32
N TYR A 19 -11.97 18.97 -5.77
CA TYR A 19 -11.61 17.73 -6.46
C TYR A 19 -12.09 17.70 -7.92
N ASP A 20 -12.44 18.85 -8.49
CA ASP A 20 -13.02 18.98 -9.83
C ASP A 20 -12.10 18.35 -10.90
N ASP A 21 -10.80 18.60 -10.82
CA ASP A 21 -9.81 18.03 -11.74
C ASP A 21 -9.68 16.51 -11.60
N PHE A 22 -9.80 15.98 -10.37
CA PHE A 22 -9.84 14.54 -10.14
C PHE A 22 -11.06 13.92 -10.81
N TYR A 23 -12.25 14.48 -10.60
CA TYR A 23 -13.48 13.94 -11.19
C TYR A 23 -13.56 14.12 -12.70
N LYS A 24 -12.98 15.19 -13.27
CA LYS A 24 -12.91 15.41 -14.71
C LYS A 24 -11.95 14.44 -15.42
N ASN A 25 -10.83 14.09 -14.77
CA ASN A 25 -9.79 13.26 -15.35
C ASN A 25 -9.87 11.80 -14.91
N GLY A 26 -10.58 11.51 -13.82
CA GLY A 26 -10.80 10.17 -13.32
C GLY A 26 -11.69 9.35 -14.26
N LYS A 27 -11.32 8.10 -14.50
CA LYS A 27 -12.16 7.14 -15.20
C LYS A 27 -12.86 6.25 -14.18
N LYS A 28 -14.19 6.22 -14.24
CA LYS A 28 -14.97 5.26 -13.46
C LYS A 28 -14.72 3.85 -14.01
N THR A 29 -14.42 2.91 -13.15
CA THR A 29 -14.25 1.49 -13.48
C THR A 29 -15.36 0.68 -12.81
N ASP A 30 -15.63 -0.53 -13.32
CA ASP A 30 -16.58 -1.46 -12.71
C ASP A 30 -15.93 -2.31 -11.60
N VAL A 31 -14.63 -2.18 -11.41
CA VAL A 31 -13.89 -2.85 -10.33
C VAL A 31 -14.29 -2.24 -9.00
N LYS A 32 -14.85 -3.05 -8.12
CA LYS A 32 -15.19 -2.65 -6.76
C LYS A 32 -14.06 -2.99 -5.81
N ILE A 33 -13.82 -2.14 -4.82
CA ILE A 33 -12.91 -2.45 -3.72
C ILE A 33 -13.49 -3.64 -2.96
N GLN A 34 -12.68 -4.69 -2.81
CA GLN A 34 -13.09 -5.95 -2.21
C GLN A 34 -13.08 -5.87 -0.67
N GLY A 35 -13.96 -6.63 -0.03
CA GLY A 35 -13.96 -6.85 1.42
C GLY A 35 -14.55 -5.74 2.29
N LEU A 36 -15.07 -4.64 1.73
CA LEU A 36 -15.60 -3.50 2.49
C LEU A 36 -16.71 -3.86 3.49
N ASP A 37 -17.46 -4.92 3.24
CA ASP A 37 -18.57 -5.42 4.06
C ASP A 37 -18.19 -6.59 4.97
N ALA A 38 -16.90 -6.98 4.98
CA ALA A 38 -16.39 -8.19 5.64
C ALA A 38 -15.42 -7.89 6.81
N ASN A 39 -15.60 -6.79 7.54
CA ASN A 39 -14.67 -6.34 8.59
C ASN A 39 -13.22 -6.14 8.11
N TYR A 40 -13.05 -5.89 6.83
CA TYR A 40 -11.76 -5.65 6.20
C TYR A 40 -11.58 -4.17 5.92
N CYS A 41 -10.41 -3.64 6.29
CA CYS A 41 -10.01 -2.28 6.00
C CYS A 41 -8.96 -2.31 4.88
N PRO A 42 -9.34 -2.04 3.61
CA PRO A 42 -8.40 -2.02 2.50
C PRO A 42 -7.42 -0.85 2.67
N GLN A 43 -6.13 -1.10 2.41
CA GLN A 43 -5.05 -0.14 2.53
C GLN A 43 -4.26 0.04 1.23
N GLY A 44 -4.05 -1.04 0.48
CA GLY A 44 -3.26 -1.06 -0.73
C GLY A 44 -3.98 -1.69 -1.90
N LEU A 45 -3.61 -1.24 -3.09
CA LEU A 45 -4.10 -1.74 -4.37
C LEU A 45 -2.95 -1.73 -5.36
N ASP A 46 -2.77 -2.84 -6.08
CA ASP A 46 -1.93 -2.87 -7.28
C ASP A 46 -2.61 -3.66 -8.40
N TYR A 47 -2.21 -3.36 -9.62
CA TYR A 47 -2.72 -4.00 -10.83
C TYR A 47 -1.61 -4.67 -11.60
N ASP A 48 -1.68 -5.99 -11.70
CA ASP A 48 -0.79 -6.79 -12.53
C ASP A 48 -1.32 -6.85 -13.97
N LYS A 49 -0.68 -6.11 -14.86
CA LYS A 49 -1.05 -6.05 -16.28
C LYS A 49 -0.83 -7.37 -17.02
N ASP A 50 0.09 -8.21 -16.57
CA ASP A 50 0.43 -9.45 -17.24
C ASP A 50 -0.66 -10.52 -17.04
N THR A 51 -1.30 -10.52 -15.87
CA THR A 51 -2.42 -11.41 -15.55
C THR A 51 -3.79 -10.75 -15.68
N ASN A 52 -3.83 -9.41 -15.83
CA ASN A 52 -5.06 -8.59 -15.79
C ASN A 52 -5.82 -8.75 -14.46
N MET A 53 -5.08 -8.78 -13.34
CA MET A 53 -5.62 -8.96 -12.01
C MET A 53 -5.34 -7.76 -11.11
N TYR A 54 -6.28 -7.44 -10.23
CA TYR A 54 -6.12 -6.45 -9.17
C TYR A 54 -5.88 -7.17 -7.84
N PHE A 55 -4.89 -6.70 -7.09
CA PHE A 55 -4.52 -7.21 -5.78
C PHE A 55 -4.82 -6.15 -4.72
N PHE A 56 -5.57 -6.51 -3.70
CA PHE A 56 -5.93 -5.62 -2.60
C PHE A 56 -5.33 -6.14 -1.31
N SER A 57 -4.65 -5.27 -0.58
CA SER A 57 -4.17 -5.54 0.77
C SER A 57 -4.89 -4.69 1.81
N GLY A 58 -4.78 -5.09 3.07
CA GLY A 58 -5.37 -4.39 4.18
C GLY A 58 -5.23 -5.19 5.48
N TYR A 59 -6.10 -4.92 6.42
CA TYR A 59 -6.14 -5.63 7.69
C TYR A 59 -7.58 -5.95 8.12
N MET A 60 -7.71 -6.93 9.00
CA MET A 60 -9.00 -7.27 9.61
C MET A 60 -9.23 -6.41 10.86
N THR A 61 -10.42 -5.86 11.02
CA THR A 61 -10.83 -5.17 12.24
C THR A 61 -11.20 -6.14 13.37
N THR A 62 -11.16 -7.43 13.08
CA THR A 62 -11.39 -8.57 13.98
C THR A 62 -10.08 -9.28 14.32
N LYS A 63 -10.15 -10.43 15.01
CA LYS A 63 -9.01 -11.29 15.31
C LYS A 63 -8.74 -12.36 14.23
N GLU A 64 -9.39 -12.28 13.10
CA GLU A 64 -9.21 -13.19 11.96
C GLU A 64 -7.86 -13.00 11.28
N ALA A 65 -7.51 -13.95 10.40
CA ALA A 65 -6.33 -13.84 9.55
C ALA A 65 -6.39 -12.60 8.66
N THR A 66 -5.27 -11.92 8.49
CA THR A 66 -5.13 -10.88 7.47
C THR A 66 -5.27 -11.51 6.08
N ARG A 67 -5.92 -10.79 5.17
CA ARG A 67 -6.32 -11.29 3.85
C ARG A 67 -5.75 -10.45 2.73
N ILE A 68 -5.55 -11.12 1.59
CA ILE A 68 -5.41 -10.47 0.28
C ILE A 68 -6.67 -10.80 -0.52
N TYR A 69 -7.24 -9.81 -1.20
CA TYR A 69 -8.25 -10.05 -2.21
C TYR A 69 -7.63 -9.93 -3.59
N ILE A 70 -8.01 -10.85 -4.49
CA ILE A 70 -7.57 -10.84 -5.88
C ILE A 70 -8.83 -10.78 -6.74
N TYR A 71 -8.90 -9.79 -7.63
CA TYR A 71 -9.96 -9.64 -8.60
C TYR A 71 -9.43 -9.91 -10.01
N ASP A 72 -9.93 -10.96 -10.64
CA ASP A 72 -9.64 -11.30 -12.03
C ASP A 72 -10.56 -10.48 -12.93
N TYR A 73 -9.98 -9.53 -13.67
CA TYR A 73 -10.76 -8.66 -14.55
C TYR A 73 -11.31 -9.40 -15.77
N ASN A 74 -10.62 -10.42 -16.27
CA ASN A 74 -11.04 -11.18 -17.43
C ASN A 74 -12.28 -12.03 -17.14
N ASN A 75 -12.31 -12.66 -15.96
CA ASN A 75 -13.38 -13.53 -15.51
C ASN A 75 -14.41 -12.81 -14.62
N GLN A 76 -14.20 -11.51 -14.31
CA GLN A 76 -15.04 -10.70 -13.42
C GLN A 76 -15.34 -11.41 -12.10
N SER A 77 -14.37 -12.09 -11.55
CA SER A 77 -14.47 -12.87 -10.33
C SER A 77 -13.45 -12.42 -9.29
N SER A 78 -13.78 -12.56 -8.03
CA SER A 78 -12.88 -12.27 -6.92
C SER A 78 -12.71 -13.47 -6.02
N LYS A 79 -11.54 -13.55 -5.39
CA LYS A 79 -11.24 -14.50 -4.32
C LYS A 79 -10.52 -13.83 -3.18
N LEU A 80 -10.68 -14.36 -1.99
CA LEU A 80 -9.90 -13.99 -0.83
C LEU A 80 -8.90 -15.09 -0.48
N ILE A 81 -7.72 -14.68 -0.03
CA ILE A 81 -6.66 -15.58 0.44
C ILE A 81 -6.28 -15.15 1.85
N ASN A 82 -6.38 -16.06 2.80
CA ASN A 82 -5.94 -15.84 4.17
C ASN A 82 -4.43 -16.01 4.27
N LEU A 83 -3.77 -15.17 5.05
CA LEU A 83 -2.32 -15.24 5.21
C LEU A 83 -1.92 -15.99 6.47
N ALA A 84 -0.84 -16.74 6.38
CA ALA A 84 -0.20 -17.42 7.50
C ALA A 84 1.29 -17.09 7.57
N ASN A 85 1.86 -17.21 8.75
CA ASN A 85 3.30 -17.18 8.99
C ASN A 85 3.97 -18.45 8.45
N GLU A 86 5.29 -18.46 8.38
CA GLU A 86 6.09 -19.61 7.92
C GLU A 86 5.81 -20.90 8.73
N ASP A 87 5.47 -20.77 10.02
CA ASP A 87 5.10 -21.84 10.92
C ASP A 87 3.63 -22.30 10.79
N SER A 88 2.93 -21.80 9.78
CA SER A 88 1.50 -22.01 9.51
C SER A 88 0.55 -21.40 10.55
N SER A 89 1.04 -20.64 11.51
CA SER A 89 0.17 -19.86 12.39
C SER A 89 -0.52 -18.71 11.62
N ILE A 90 -1.70 -18.32 12.08
CA ILE A 90 -2.46 -17.23 11.45
C ILE A 90 -1.66 -15.93 11.49
N PHE A 91 -1.47 -15.29 10.33
CA PHE A 91 -0.90 -13.96 10.25
C PHE A 91 -1.98 -12.90 10.53
N LYS A 92 -1.68 -11.94 11.42
CA LYS A 92 -2.60 -10.87 11.86
C LYS A 92 -1.97 -9.48 11.73
N GLY A 93 -1.13 -9.28 10.71
CA GLY A 93 -0.46 -8.00 10.48
C GLY A 93 -1.37 -6.93 9.92
N HIS A 94 -0.92 -5.68 10.02
CA HIS A 94 -1.53 -4.51 9.43
C HIS A 94 -0.84 -4.17 8.11
N ILE A 95 -1.26 -4.84 7.02
CA ILE A 95 -0.64 -4.61 5.71
C ILE A 95 -1.07 -3.25 5.16
N GLY A 96 -0.12 -2.31 5.11
CA GLY A 96 -0.34 -0.93 4.66
C GLY A 96 -0.29 -0.76 3.14
N GLY A 97 0.37 -1.65 2.42
CA GLY A 97 0.51 -1.58 0.96
C GLY A 97 0.76 -2.92 0.32
N ILE A 98 0.55 -2.99 -0.99
CA ILE A 98 0.80 -4.15 -1.84
C ILE A 98 1.41 -3.69 -3.16
N ALA A 99 2.39 -4.43 -3.66
CA ALA A 99 2.98 -4.22 -4.97
C ALA A 99 3.28 -5.56 -5.64
N VAL A 100 3.02 -5.64 -6.94
CA VAL A 100 3.22 -6.85 -7.73
C VAL A 100 4.33 -6.59 -8.75
N LYS A 101 5.32 -7.46 -8.78
CA LYS A 101 6.42 -7.38 -9.74
C LYS A 101 6.91 -8.76 -10.09
N ASP A 102 6.95 -9.08 -11.39
CA ASP A 102 7.38 -10.37 -11.90
C ASP A 102 6.67 -11.53 -11.18
N ASN A 103 7.40 -12.38 -10.48
CA ASN A 103 6.88 -13.53 -9.74
C ASN A 103 6.57 -13.23 -8.26
N TYR A 104 6.63 -11.98 -7.83
CA TYR A 104 6.52 -11.62 -6.42
C TYR A 104 5.34 -10.69 -6.15
N VAL A 105 4.73 -10.89 -5.00
CA VAL A 105 3.82 -9.94 -4.35
C VAL A 105 4.48 -9.47 -3.07
N TYR A 106 4.74 -8.17 -2.99
CA TYR A 106 5.35 -7.51 -1.84
C TYR A 106 4.28 -6.83 -1.00
N LEU A 107 4.37 -7.01 0.31
CA LEU A 107 3.45 -6.43 1.28
C LEU A 107 4.25 -5.63 2.30
N SER A 108 3.83 -4.41 2.59
CA SER A 108 4.43 -3.60 3.65
C SER A 108 3.70 -3.82 4.97
N ASN A 109 4.46 -4.11 6.04
CA ASN A 109 3.92 -4.37 7.39
C ASN A 109 4.96 -4.09 8.47
N ASP A 110 4.69 -3.13 9.37
CA ASP A 110 5.45 -2.92 10.63
C ASP A 110 6.98 -3.13 10.51
N GLN A 111 7.68 -2.25 9.76
CA GLN A 111 9.13 -2.32 9.53
C GLN A 111 9.59 -3.58 8.77
N GLU A 112 8.69 -4.25 8.06
CA GLU A 112 9.01 -5.42 7.25
C GLU A 112 8.43 -5.32 5.84
N ILE A 113 9.14 -5.90 4.88
CA ILE A 113 8.61 -6.29 3.57
C ILE A 113 8.35 -7.79 3.64
N LEU A 114 7.09 -8.18 3.49
CA LEU A 114 6.70 -9.57 3.35
C LEU A 114 6.63 -9.91 1.86
N THR A 115 7.11 -11.07 1.48
CA THR A 115 7.09 -11.50 0.07
C THR A 115 6.34 -12.82 -0.06
N ILE A 116 5.50 -12.91 -1.09
CA ILE A 116 4.76 -14.12 -1.46
C ILE A 116 4.94 -14.36 -2.96
N ASN A 117 5.15 -15.60 -3.36
CA ASN A 117 5.17 -15.97 -4.78
C ASN A 117 3.79 -15.71 -5.41
N LYS A 118 3.78 -14.94 -6.51
CA LYS A 118 2.55 -14.52 -7.20
C LYS A 118 1.72 -15.71 -7.68
N GLU A 119 2.34 -16.73 -8.27
CA GLU A 119 1.63 -17.89 -8.79
C GLU A 119 0.92 -18.67 -7.69
N ARG A 120 1.54 -18.77 -6.49
CA ARG A 120 0.87 -19.41 -5.35
C ARG A 120 -0.42 -18.71 -4.96
N LEU A 121 -0.45 -17.38 -5.00
CA LEU A 121 -1.66 -16.60 -4.74
C LEU A 121 -2.69 -16.76 -5.87
N ILE A 122 -2.23 -16.73 -7.13
CA ILE A 122 -3.12 -16.85 -8.30
C ILE A 122 -3.74 -18.24 -8.38
N ASN A 123 -2.98 -19.31 -8.07
CA ASN A 123 -3.46 -20.69 -8.15
C ASN A 123 -4.17 -21.17 -6.88
N ALA A 124 -4.11 -20.41 -5.80
CA ALA A 124 -4.80 -20.75 -4.56
C ALA A 124 -6.32 -20.72 -4.73
N GLU A 125 -7.01 -21.65 -4.08
CA GLU A 125 -8.47 -21.66 -4.03
C GLU A 125 -9.01 -20.49 -3.21
N ASN A 126 -10.27 -20.10 -3.48
CA ASN A 126 -10.94 -19.09 -2.65
C ASN A 126 -11.00 -19.55 -1.18
N GLU A 127 -10.76 -18.60 -0.26
CA GLU A 127 -10.75 -18.81 1.20
C GLU A 127 -9.60 -19.70 1.72
N SER A 128 -8.70 -20.14 0.85
CA SER A 128 -7.55 -20.92 1.26
C SER A 128 -6.52 -20.11 2.06
N VAL A 129 -5.53 -20.80 2.61
CA VAL A 129 -4.45 -20.20 3.39
C VAL A 129 -3.16 -20.29 2.60
N VAL A 130 -2.47 -19.15 2.45
CA VAL A 130 -1.14 -19.07 1.83
C VAL A 130 -0.14 -18.52 2.85
N THR A 131 0.99 -19.22 3.01
CA THR A 131 2.08 -18.77 3.87
C THR A 131 2.90 -17.67 3.22
N ILE A 132 3.39 -16.75 4.03
CA ILE A 132 4.41 -15.77 3.66
C ILE A 132 5.71 -16.52 3.37
N ASP A 133 6.37 -16.24 2.23
CA ASP A 133 7.58 -16.93 1.81
C ASP A 133 8.85 -16.37 2.45
N SER A 134 8.90 -15.06 2.65
CA SER A 134 10.05 -14.41 3.29
C SER A 134 9.68 -13.07 3.93
N ARG A 135 10.57 -12.61 4.82
CA ARG A 135 10.49 -11.34 5.53
C ARG A 135 11.82 -10.62 5.45
N LEU A 136 11.79 -9.36 5.09
CA LEU A 136 12.95 -8.48 5.13
C LEU A 136 12.67 -7.30 6.05
N LYS A 137 13.46 -7.15 7.12
CA LYS A 137 13.39 -5.96 7.98
C LYS A 137 13.95 -4.75 7.26
N VAL A 138 13.24 -3.62 7.39
CA VAL A 138 13.64 -2.33 6.82
C VAL A 138 13.82 -1.28 7.92
N ASN A 139 14.47 -0.16 7.59
CA ASN A 139 14.78 0.91 8.56
C ASN A 139 13.69 2.00 8.60
N ASN A 140 12.54 1.74 8.01
CA ASN A 140 11.38 2.62 8.02
C ASN A 140 10.12 1.85 8.46
N GLU A 141 9.02 2.54 8.72
CA GLU A 141 7.79 1.93 9.26
C GLU A 141 7.00 1.10 8.23
N ALA A 142 7.49 0.93 7.00
CA ALA A 142 6.89 0.13 5.93
C ALA A 142 5.36 0.31 5.83
N SER A 143 4.90 1.57 5.75
CA SER A 143 3.48 1.88 5.71
C SER A 143 2.87 1.72 4.32
N PHE A 144 3.68 1.80 3.27
CA PHE A 144 3.27 1.59 1.88
C PHE A 144 4.42 1.04 1.05
N VAL A 145 4.11 0.42 -0.07
CA VAL A 145 5.07 -0.16 -1.02
C VAL A 145 4.65 0.13 -2.45
N PHE A 146 5.62 0.34 -3.34
CA PHE A 146 5.42 0.54 -4.78
C PHE A 146 6.50 -0.18 -5.58
N ALA A 147 6.11 -0.98 -6.56
CA ALA A 147 7.03 -1.62 -7.50
C ALA A 147 7.32 -0.68 -8.68
N GLY A 148 8.47 -0.03 -8.64
CA GLY A 148 8.97 0.79 -9.73
C GLY A 148 9.63 -0.05 -10.83
N GLN A 149 10.18 0.61 -11.85
CA GLN A 149 10.87 -0.06 -12.95
C GLN A 149 12.13 -0.80 -12.45
N ASP A 150 12.98 -0.11 -11.67
CA ASP A 150 14.31 -0.59 -11.27
C ASP A 150 14.41 -0.95 -9.79
N LYS A 151 13.42 -0.54 -8.97
CA LYS A 151 13.45 -0.69 -7.52
C LYS A 151 12.08 -0.95 -6.93
N LEU A 152 12.07 -1.70 -5.85
CA LEU A 152 10.95 -1.72 -4.91
C LEU A 152 11.09 -0.54 -3.95
N TRP A 153 10.07 0.30 -3.87
CA TRP A 153 10.03 1.48 -3.00
C TRP A 153 9.16 1.21 -1.79
N VAL A 154 9.70 1.44 -0.60
CA VAL A 154 9.01 1.22 0.68
C VAL A 154 9.08 2.48 1.49
N GLY A 155 7.96 2.97 1.96
CA GLY A 155 7.91 4.23 2.67
C GLY A 155 7.14 4.18 3.97
N GLU A 156 7.31 5.23 4.75
CA GLU A 156 6.72 5.38 6.06
C GLU A 156 5.72 6.54 6.12
N PHE A 157 4.75 6.39 7.02
CA PHE A 157 3.75 7.40 7.31
C PHE A 157 4.10 8.11 8.61
N TYR A 158 4.30 9.43 8.56
CA TYR A 158 4.51 10.23 9.76
C TYR A 158 3.30 11.06 10.12
N MET A 159 2.93 11.02 11.39
CA MET A 159 1.95 11.93 11.99
C MET A 159 2.31 12.20 13.46
N LYS A 160 2.62 13.46 13.76
CA LYS A 160 3.03 13.90 15.11
C LYS A 160 2.05 13.42 16.20
N GLY A 161 2.61 12.81 17.23
CA GLY A 161 1.89 12.35 18.43
C GLY A 161 1.10 11.06 18.24
N LYS A 162 1.10 10.46 17.03
CA LYS A 162 0.37 9.22 16.77
C LYS A 162 1.18 8.17 16.01
N TYR A 163 1.86 8.58 14.95
CA TYR A 163 2.70 7.71 14.12
C TYR A 163 4.05 8.41 13.97
N GLU A 164 4.87 8.25 14.99
CA GLU A 164 6.22 8.81 15.00
C GLU A 164 7.16 7.85 14.24
N THR A 165 8.15 8.43 13.58
CA THR A 165 9.17 7.72 12.82
C THR A 165 10.52 7.90 13.51
N ALA A 166 11.50 7.07 13.17
CA ALA A 166 12.84 7.15 13.76
C ALA A 166 13.50 8.50 13.49
N GLU A 167 14.10 9.12 14.50
CA GLU A 167 14.79 10.41 14.37
C GLU A 167 15.91 10.37 13.30
N SER A 168 16.53 9.20 13.09
CA SER A 168 17.53 8.98 12.04
C SER A 168 16.96 9.16 10.61
N ASN A 169 15.63 9.13 10.47
CA ASN A 169 14.94 9.34 9.20
C ASN A 169 14.50 10.80 9.00
N HIS A 170 14.70 11.66 10.01
CA HIS A 170 14.33 13.07 9.93
C HIS A 170 15.42 13.87 9.21
N TYR A 171 14.99 14.79 8.36
CA TYR A 171 15.87 15.66 7.59
C TYR A 171 15.28 17.07 7.51
N THR A 172 16.14 18.09 7.64
CA THR A 172 15.76 19.49 7.48
C THR A 172 16.42 20.07 6.22
N TYR A 173 15.61 20.64 5.35
CA TYR A 173 16.07 21.32 4.15
C TYR A 173 15.41 22.70 4.04
N ASN A 174 16.22 23.75 3.90
CA ASN A 174 15.76 25.15 3.80
C ASN A 174 14.77 25.56 4.90
N GLY A 175 14.97 25.06 6.13
CA GLY A 175 14.09 25.34 7.27
C GLY A 175 12.80 24.52 7.30
N GLU A 176 12.55 23.67 6.33
CA GLU A 176 11.44 22.71 6.32
C GLU A 176 11.89 21.36 6.85
N GLU A 177 11.11 20.76 7.75
CA GLU A 177 11.40 19.49 8.41
C GLU A 177 10.62 18.35 7.77
N PHE A 178 11.34 17.37 7.24
CA PHE A 178 10.81 16.12 6.69
C PHE A 178 11.05 15.02 7.72
N LYS A 179 9.99 14.35 8.14
CA LYS A 179 10.03 13.32 9.20
C LYS A 179 9.65 11.93 8.71
N ALA A 180 9.62 11.72 7.43
CA ALA A 180 9.35 10.44 6.81
C ALA A 180 10.25 10.23 5.59
N ILE A 181 10.50 8.97 5.26
CA ILE A 181 11.32 8.58 4.12
C ILE A 181 10.63 7.54 3.25
N VAL A 182 11.12 7.43 2.02
CA VAL A 182 10.95 6.28 1.13
C VAL A 182 12.33 5.70 0.85
N GLU A 183 12.48 4.39 0.99
CA GLU A 183 13.70 3.65 0.65
C GLU A 183 13.49 2.84 -0.62
N GLY A 184 14.50 2.84 -1.51
CA GLY A 184 14.51 2.08 -2.75
C GLY A 184 15.45 0.88 -2.65
N PHE A 185 14.90 -0.33 -2.85
CA PHE A 185 15.61 -1.60 -2.84
C PHE A 185 15.78 -2.08 -4.28
N ASP A 186 17.02 -2.37 -4.69
CA ASP A 186 17.29 -2.88 -6.03
C ASP A 186 16.70 -4.29 -6.21
N TYR A 187 16.15 -4.59 -7.40
CA TYR A 187 15.76 -5.94 -7.72
C TYR A 187 17.00 -6.83 -7.88
N ASP A 188 16.96 -8.00 -7.26
CA ASP A 188 18.06 -8.97 -7.25
C ASP A 188 17.51 -10.39 -7.40
N SER A 189 17.60 -10.94 -8.61
CA SER A 189 17.13 -12.29 -8.94
C SER A 189 17.89 -13.40 -8.23
N THR A 190 19.02 -13.10 -7.57
CA THR A 190 19.79 -14.09 -6.77
C THR A 190 19.20 -14.28 -5.38
N LYS A 191 18.33 -13.37 -4.94
CA LYS A 191 17.66 -13.42 -3.63
C LYS A 191 16.32 -14.12 -3.73
N THR A 192 15.96 -14.86 -2.70
CA THR A 192 14.68 -15.59 -2.64
C THR A 192 13.46 -14.69 -2.64
N ASN A 193 13.60 -13.44 -2.16
CA ASN A 193 12.58 -12.42 -2.15
C ASN A 193 12.65 -11.46 -3.36
N GLY A 194 13.62 -11.66 -4.28
CA GLY A 194 13.76 -10.87 -5.50
C GLY A 194 14.31 -9.46 -5.32
N ILE A 195 14.75 -9.06 -4.12
CA ILE A 195 15.26 -7.71 -3.81
C ILE A 195 16.52 -7.75 -2.96
N SER A 196 17.31 -6.68 -3.02
CA SER A 196 18.48 -6.47 -2.15
C SER A 196 18.08 -6.38 -0.68
N GLU A 197 18.98 -6.80 0.22
CA GLU A 197 18.75 -6.75 1.68
C GLU A 197 18.86 -5.33 2.27
N THR A 198 19.47 -4.41 1.52
CA THR A 198 19.66 -3.02 1.93
C THR A 198 19.20 -2.07 0.83
N SER A 199 18.63 -0.95 1.24
CA SER A 199 18.24 0.10 0.30
C SER A 199 19.47 0.78 -0.31
N SER A 200 19.41 1.11 -1.58
CA SER A 200 20.44 1.87 -2.31
C SER A 200 20.10 3.36 -2.45
N VAL A 201 18.86 3.73 -2.19
CA VAL A 201 18.37 5.12 -2.27
C VAL A 201 17.42 5.40 -1.12
N LYS A 202 17.53 6.62 -0.57
CA LYS A 202 16.65 7.13 0.47
C LYS A 202 16.18 8.54 0.08
N ILE A 203 14.87 8.76 0.12
CA ILE A 203 14.22 10.03 -0.24
C ILE A 203 13.42 10.51 0.97
N SER A 204 13.66 11.75 1.42
CA SER A 204 12.82 12.40 2.44
C SER A 204 11.50 12.85 1.81
N ILE A 205 10.40 12.59 2.50
CA ILE A 205 9.04 12.88 2.04
C ILE A 205 8.25 13.71 3.06
N PRO A 206 7.21 14.45 2.65
CA PRO A 206 6.32 15.15 3.55
C PRO A 206 5.60 14.22 4.54
N LYS A 207 5.07 14.80 5.60
CA LYS A 207 4.18 14.11 6.55
C LYS A 207 2.90 13.63 5.87
N LYS A 208 2.28 12.56 6.41
CA LYS A 208 0.98 12.01 6.01
C LYS A 208 0.93 11.45 4.57
N VAL A 209 2.06 11.03 4.03
CA VAL A 209 2.10 10.30 2.77
C VAL A 209 1.60 8.88 3.02
N GLN A 210 0.63 8.44 2.22
CA GLN A 210 0.04 7.10 2.28
C GLN A 210 0.26 6.28 1.00
N GLY A 211 0.85 6.88 -0.01
CA GLY A 211 1.18 6.22 -1.24
C GLY A 211 2.21 7.00 -2.04
N PHE A 212 2.98 6.27 -2.81
CA PHE A 212 4.10 6.75 -3.61
C PHE A 212 4.08 6.05 -4.97
N CYS A 213 4.33 6.77 -6.03
CA CYS A 213 4.66 6.16 -7.31
C CYS A 213 5.63 7.06 -8.10
N ILE A 214 6.33 6.44 -9.03
CA ILE A 214 7.15 7.13 -10.03
C ILE A 214 6.48 6.91 -11.38
N THR A 215 6.15 8.01 -12.05
CA THR A 215 5.54 7.97 -13.37
C THR A 215 6.57 7.60 -14.45
N ASP A 216 6.10 7.20 -15.64
CA ASP A 216 6.98 6.90 -16.79
C ASP A 216 7.88 8.07 -17.18
N SER A 217 7.49 9.32 -16.87
CA SER A 217 8.30 10.53 -17.08
C SER A 217 9.29 10.81 -15.94
N GLY A 218 9.44 9.91 -14.96
CA GLY A 218 10.34 10.03 -13.81
C GLY A 218 9.86 11.00 -12.72
N LYS A 219 8.60 11.45 -12.77
CA LYS A 219 8.02 12.31 -11.72
C LYS A 219 7.54 11.47 -10.56
N ILE A 220 7.80 11.94 -9.34
CA ILE A 220 7.26 11.35 -8.11
C ILE A 220 5.87 11.93 -7.86
N ALA A 221 4.89 11.04 -7.65
CA ALA A 221 3.57 11.40 -7.17
C ALA A 221 3.35 10.84 -5.77
N LEU A 222 2.84 11.67 -4.86
CA LEU A 222 2.58 11.33 -3.47
C LEU A 222 1.08 11.46 -3.18
N SER A 223 0.50 10.43 -2.59
CA SER A 223 -0.84 10.50 -2.02
C SER A 223 -0.73 10.95 -0.56
N ILE A 224 -1.23 12.14 -0.26
CA ILE A 224 -1.17 12.73 1.09
C ILE A 224 -2.59 12.85 1.60
N SER A 225 -2.95 12.08 2.61
CA SER A 225 -4.27 12.15 3.23
C SER A 225 -4.24 11.65 4.68
N TYR A 226 -5.12 12.19 5.48
CA TYR A 226 -5.49 11.65 6.77
C TYR A 226 -6.90 12.13 7.11
N ALA A 227 -7.74 11.24 7.61
CA ALA A 227 -9.10 11.58 8.00
C ALA A 227 -9.13 12.79 8.94
N ILE A 228 -10.08 13.67 8.70
CA ILE A 228 -10.38 14.86 9.52
C ILE A 228 -11.23 14.43 10.70
#